data_c3f96a1bcf90a8af0f7446abd83fcf37
#
_entry.id   c3f96a1bcf90a8af0f7446abd83fcf37
#
_cell.length_a   1.000
_cell.length_b   1.000
_cell.length_c   1.000
_cell.angle_alpha   90.00
_cell.angle_beta   90.00
_cell.angle_gamma   90.00
#
_symmetry.space_group_name_H-M   'P 1'
#
loop_
_entity.id
_entity.type
_entity.pdbx_description
1 polymer ?
#
loop_
_entity_poly.entity_id
_entity_poly.type
_entity_poly.pdbx_seq_one_letter_code
_entity_poly.pdbx_strand_id
1 'polypeptide(L)'
;MLNVLSNNSSRFAIQASKEDDTRSIPNVIFEPLEEVKTKLHVIPAEPQASLARQQYNEQCEDALNEQINVEYSISYVYHAVHAYFDRDNIALKGLAKFFKDSSVEERQHAEKLMEYQNIRGGRVKLQSLLMPLSEYDHIEKGDALNAMELALSLKKLNNGKLLDLHQLANENNDAQLTDFIESEFLADQVESIKKISEYVAQLRRVGKGHGVWHFDQMLLKEAVAAA
;
A
#
# COMPACT_ATOMS: atom_id res chain seq x y z
N MET A 1 91.86 -25.77 -44.11
CA MET A 1 90.70 -26.69 -44.13
C MET A 1 89.49 -25.91 -43.57
N LEU A 2 88.55 -25.73 -44.35
CA LEU A 2 87.21 -25.40 -44.24
C LEU A 2 86.60 -25.52 -42.83
N ASN A 3 85.84 -24.43 -42.33
CA ASN A 3 84.43 -24.54 -42.17
C ASN A 3 83.81 -23.21 -41.72
N VAL A 4 83.07 -22.73 -42.59
CA VAL A 4 81.67 -22.42 -42.60
C VAL A 4 81.14 -21.56 -41.40
N LEU A 5 80.89 -20.35 -41.77
CA LEU A 5 80.09 -19.37 -41.05
C LEU A 5 78.60 -19.84 -40.90
N SER A 6 78.06 -19.74 -39.69
CA SER A 6 76.62 -19.82 -39.47
C SER A 6 76.16 -18.54 -38.87
N ASN A 7 75.33 -17.81 -39.60
CA ASN A 7 74.64 -16.63 -39.23
C ASN A 7 73.56 -16.93 -38.19
N ASN A 8 73.67 -16.33 -37.05
CA ASN A 8 72.55 -16.28 -36.09
C ASN A 8 71.94 -14.88 -36.12
N SER A 9 70.91 -14.72 -36.93
CA SER A 9 69.99 -13.59 -36.84
C SER A 9 69.01 -13.89 -35.75
N SER A 10 69.19 -13.21 -34.63
CA SER A 10 68.21 -13.15 -33.55
C SER A 10 66.97 -12.42 -34.00
N ARG A 11 65.90 -13.16 -34.28
CA ARG A 11 64.56 -12.63 -34.42
C ARG A 11 64.03 -12.38 -33.05
N PHE A 12 63.85 -11.11 -32.66
CA PHE A 12 62.98 -10.72 -31.55
C PHE A 12 61.53 -11.09 -31.94
N ALA A 13 61.03 -12.16 -31.41
CA ALA A 13 59.61 -12.48 -31.42
C ALA A 13 58.97 -11.67 -30.29
N ILE A 14 58.27 -10.62 -30.64
CA ILE A 14 57.33 -9.96 -29.73
C ILE A 14 56.19 -10.95 -29.54
N GLN A 15 56.18 -11.57 -28.39
CA GLN A 15 55.09 -12.41 -27.94
C GLN A 15 53.98 -11.45 -27.45
N ALA A 16 53.07 -11.08 -28.35
CA ALA A 16 51.84 -10.43 -28.00
C ALA A 16 51.01 -11.46 -27.21
N SER A 17 50.97 -11.28 -25.91
CA SER A 17 49.95 -11.92 -25.08
C SER A 17 48.60 -11.39 -25.53
N LYS A 18 47.91 -12.15 -26.35
CA LYS A 18 46.46 -12.00 -26.48
C LYS A 18 45.85 -12.42 -25.14
N GLU A 19 45.64 -11.46 -24.27
CA GLU A 19 44.57 -11.59 -23.30
C GLU A 19 43.25 -11.53 -24.11
N ASP A 20 42.77 -12.72 -24.41
CA ASP A 20 41.42 -12.91 -24.92
C ASP A 20 40.46 -12.63 -23.76
N ASP A 21 40.18 -11.34 -23.52
CA ASP A 21 39.05 -10.90 -22.70
C ASP A 21 37.77 -11.12 -23.50
N THR A 22 37.59 -12.36 -23.98
CA THR A 22 36.27 -12.84 -24.34
C THR A 22 35.55 -13.13 -23.04
N ARG A 23 34.96 -12.07 -22.45
CA ARG A 23 33.74 -12.25 -21.73
C ARG A 23 32.73 -12.77 -22.74
N SER A 24 32.77 -14.08 -23.00
CA SER A 24 31.66 -14.77 -23.62
C SER A 24 30.47 -14.55 -22.69
N ILE A 25 29.63 -13.56 -23.03
CA ILE A 25 28.24 -13.59 -22.56
C ILE A 25 27.79 -14.98 -23.01
N PRO A 26 27.50 -15.90 -22.10
CA PRO A 26 26.98 -17.19 -22.53
C PRO A 26 25.79 -16.84 -23.41
N ASN A 27 25.77 -17.28 -24.65
CA ASN A 27 24.62 -17.28 -25.50
C ASN A 27 23.56 -18.14 -24.77
N VAL A 28 22.89 -17.55 -23.83
CA VAL A 28 21.71 -18.16 -23.22
C VAL A 28 20.64 -18.03 -24.27
N ILE A 29 20.62 -19.00 -25.18
CA ILE A 29 19.50 -19.17 -26.08
C ILE A 29 18.32 -19.49 -25.18
N PHE A 30 17.34 -18.59 -25.12
CA PHE A 30 16.10 -18.82 -24.37
C PHE A 30 15.32 -19.93 -25.09
N GLU A 31 15.24 -21.08 -24.44
CA GLU A 31 14.48 -22.23 -24.92
C GLU A 31 13.23 -22.42 -24.04
N PRO A 32 12.10 -21.77 -24.38
CA PRO A 32 10.94 -21.67 -23.49
C PRO A 32 10.39 -23.02 -23.07
N LEU A 33 10.38 -24.02 -23.96
CA LEU A 33 9.85 -25.35 -23.64
C LEU A 33 10.77 -26.14 -22.70
N GLU A 34 12.08 -26.00 -22.84
CA GLU A 34 13.05 -26.65 -21.94
C GLU A 34 13.12 -25.94 -20.59
N GLU A 35 13.04 -24.61 -20.58
CA GLU A 35 12.96 -23.83 -19.35
C GLU A 35 11.71 -24.19 -18.52
N VAL A 36 10.56 -24.36 -19.17
CA VAL A 36 9.33 -24.79 -18.49
C VAL A 36 9.48 -26.20 -17.91
N LYS A 37 10.16 -27.12 -18.61
CA LYS A 37 10.39 -28.48 -18.11
C LYS A 37 11.36 -28.51 -16.92
N THR A 38 12.41 -27.70 -16.94
CA THR A 38 13.50 -27.75 -15.94
C THR A 38 13.20 -26.94 -14.71
N LYS A 39 12.57 -25.75 -14.86
CA LYS A 39 12.20 -24.87 -13.73
C LYS A 39 10.83 -25.16 -13.18
N LEU A 40 10.11 -26.06 -13.83
CA LEU A 40 8.81 -26.58 -13.42
C LEU A 40 7.94 -25.55 -12.69
N HIS A 41 7.43 -24.60 -13.44
CA HIS A 41 6.21 -23.94 -13.02
C HIS A 41 5.07 -24.93 -13.20
N VAL A 42 5.11 -25.98 -12.38
CA VAL A 42 4.09 -27.02 -12.42
C VAL A 42 2.78 -26.38 -12.03
N ILE A 43 1.84 -26.42 -12.94
CA ILE A 43 0.45 -26.07 -12.62
C ILE A 43 -0.01 -27.09 -11.57
N PRO A 44 -0.41 -26.62 -10.35
CA PRO A 44 -0.86 -27.53 -9.31
C PRO A 44 -1.99 -28.43 -9.78
N ALA A 45 -1.92 -29.69 -9.45
CA ALA A 45 -2.97 -30.66 -9.79
C ALA A 45 -4.13 -30.65 -8.77
N GLU A 46 -3.90 -30.14 -7.56
CA GLU A 46 -4.90 -30.08 -6.52
C GLU A 46 -5.95 -29.02 -6.85
N PRO A 47 -7.24 -29.37 -6.84
CA PRO A 47 -8.33 -28.46 -7.22
C PRO A 47 -8.42 -27.16 -6.38
N GLN A 48 -7.85 -27.19 -5.17
CA GLN A 48 -7.86 -26.06 -4.25
C GLN A 48 -6.60 -25.20 -4.29
N ALA A 49 -5.57 -25.61 -5.04
CA ALA A 49 -4.34 -24.84 -5.16
C ALA A 49 -4.54 -23.63 -6.10
N SER A 50 -3.91 -22.52 -5.79
CA SER A 50 -3.94 -21.34 -6.66
C SER A 50 -3.12 -21.59 -7.93
N LEU A 51 -3.72 -21.32 -9.09
CA LEU A 51 -3.03 -21.38 -10.38
C LEU A 51 -2.22 -20.11 -10.69
N ALA A 52 -2.56 -18.99 -10.04
CA ALA A 52 -1.92 -17.70 -10.26
C ALA A 52 -0.72 -17.44 -9.32
N ARG A 53 -0.60 -18.23 -8.23
CA ARG A 53 0.42 -17.98 -7.20
C ARG A 53 1.83 -18.20 -7.74
N GLN A 54 2.64 -17.14 -7.72
CA GLN A 54 4.04 -17.17 -8.08
C GLN A 54 4.83 -16.24 -7.16
N GLN A 55 5.79 -16.78 -6.41
CA GLN A 55 6.68 -16.02 -5.52
C GLN A 55 5.92 -15.07 -4.59
N TYR A 56 4.80 -15.52 -4.04
CA TYR A 56 3.98 -14.79 -3.08
C TYR A 56 4.11 -15.46 -1.70
N ASN A 57 4.81 -14.78 -0.78
CA ASN A 57 5.11 -15.30 0.54
C ASN A 57 3.84 -15.34 1.40
N GLU A 58 3.68 -16.39 2.22
CA GLU A 58 2.55 -16.52 3.15
C GLU A 58 2.50 -15.39 4.17
N GLN A 59 3.63 -14.88 4.63
CA GLN A 59 3.67 -13.73 5.53
C GLN A 59 3.11 -12.46 4.88
N CYS A 60 3.40 -12.24 3.60
CA CYS A 60 2.82 -11.12 2.84
C CYS A 60 1.30 -11.30 2.66
N GLU A 61 0.86 -12.53 2.35
CA GLU A 61 -0.56 -12.86 2.23
C GLU A 61 -1.33 -12.62 3.54
N ASP A 62 -0.78 -13.05 4.67
CA ASP A 62 -1.42 -12.87 5.98
C ASP A 62 -1.43 -11.40 6.40
N ALA A 63 -0.32 -10.67 6.21
CA ALA A 63 -0.26 -9.23 6.51
C ALA A 63 -1.20 -8.41 5.63
N LEU A 64 -1.37 -8.79 4.35
CA LEU A 64 -2.36 -8.16 3.48
C LEU A 64 -3.81 -8.40 3.98
N ASN A 65 -4.11 -9.60 4.48
CA ASN A 65 -5.40 -9.91 5.11
C ASN A 65 -5.62 -9.10 6.40
N GLU A 66 -4.57 -8.86 7.18
CA GLU A 66 -4.66 -7.97 8.34
C GLU A 66 -4.97 -6.53 7.91
N GLN A 67 -4.31 -6.02 6.86
CA GLN A 67 -4.56 -4.68 6.34
C GLN A 67 -5.98 -4.54 5.79
N ILE A 68 -6.52 -5.53 5.08
CA ILE A 68 -7.93 -5.56 4.66
C ILE A 68 -8.86 -5.36 5.86
N ASN A 69 -8.58 -6.05 6.98
CA ASN A 69 -9.38 -5.91 8.19
C ASN A 69 -9.23 -4.53 8.85
N VAL A 70 -8.05 -3.91 8.80
CA VAL A 70 -7.81 -2.53 9.28
C VAL A 70 -8.67 -1.55 8.50
N GLU A 71 -8.67 -1.60 7.18
CA GLU A 71 -9.46 -0.72 6.31
C GLU A 71 -10.98 -0.87 6.60
N TYR A 72 -11.49 -2.09 6.66
CA TYR A 72 -12.89 -2.33 7.02
C TYR A 72 -13.23 -1.84 8.43
N SER A 73 -12.33 -1.99 9.39
CA SER A 73 -12.54 -1.52 10.76
C SER A 73 -12.65 0.00 10.82
N ILE A 74 -11.76 0.71 10.13
CA ILE A 74 -11.78 2.17 10.04
C ILE A 74 -13.04 2.65 9.31
N SER A 75 -13.38 2.02 8.19
CA SER A 75 -14.64 2.29 7.47
C SER A 75 -15.85 2.18 8.41
N TYR A 76 -15.90 1.15 9.24
CA TYR A 76 -17.02 0.94 10.16
C TYR A 76 -17.07 1.99 11.28
N VAL A 77 -15.92 2.41 11.81
CA VAL A 77 -15.84 3.53 12.76
C VAL A 77 -16.35 4.82 12.11
N TYR A 78 -15.90 5.17 10.90
CA TYR A 78 -16.38 6.36 10.19
C TYR A 78 -17.87 6.31 9.88
N HIS A 79 -18.38 5.10 9.59
CA HIS A 79 -19.84 4.92 9.40
C HIS A 79 -20.63 5.21 10.68
N ALA A 80 -20.12 4.83 11.85
CA ALA A 80 -20.73 5.14 13.12
C ALA A 80 -20.65 6.64 13.45
N VAL A 81 -19.53 7.30 13.17
CA VAL A 81 -19.39 8.77 13.30
C VAL A 81 -20.35 9.51 12.38
N HIS A 82 -20.50 9.06 11.13
CA HIS A 82 -21.51 9.58 10.21
C HIS A 82 -22.91 9.52 10.83
N ALA A 83 -23.32 8.34 11.32
CA ALA A 83 -24.64 8.15 11.92
C ALA A 83 -24.87 9.04 13.16
N TYR A 84 -23.84 9.33 13.93
CA TYR A 84 -23.90 10.25 15.07
C TYR A 84 -24.21 11.69 14.60
N PHE A 85 -23.44 12.23 13.63
CA PHE A 85 -23.61 13.59 13.14
C PHE A 85 -24.91 13.80 12.34
N ASP A 86 -25.49 12.73 11.81
CA ASP A 86 -26.77 12.78 11.07
C ASP A 86 -28.00 12.82 11.96
N ARG A 87 -27.86 12.63 13.28
CA ARG A 87 -28.97 12.72 14.25
C ARG A 87 -29.62 14.11 14.23
N ASP A 88 -30.91 14.17 14.51
CA ASP A 88 -31.69 15.39 14.59
C ASP A 88 -31.24 16.38 15.67
N ASN A 89 -30.73 15.85 16.80
CA ASN A 89 -30.23 16.63 17.93
C ASN A 89 -28.76 17.09 17.79
N ILE A 90 -28.02 16.58 16.79
CA ILE A 90 -26.65 16.99 16.45
C ILE A 90 -26.68 17.86 15.18
N ALA A 91 -27.27 17.37 14.11
CA ALA A 91 -27.60 18.07 12.87
C ALA A 91 -26.42 18.79 12.19
N LEU A 92 -25.23 18.15 12.16
CA LEU A 92 -24.02 18.65 11.49
C LEU A 92 -23.82 17.86 10.18
N LYS A 93 -24.53 18.28 9.13
CA LYS A 93 -24.64 17.55 7.86
C LYS A 93 -23.34 17.52 7.05
N GLY A 94 -22.50 18.55 7.19
CA GLY A 94 -21.18 18.58 6.56
C GLY A 94 -20.24 17.52 7.15
N LEU A 95 -20.20 17.42 8.47
CA LEU A 95 -19.45 16.37 9.17
C LEU A 95 -20.03 14.98 8.88
N ALA A 96 -21.36 14.85 8.91
CA ALA A 96 -22.02 13.59 8.55
C ALA A 96 -21.60 13.13 7.13
N LYS A 97 -21.62 14.04 6.15
CA LYS A 97 -21.21 13.72 4.78
C LYS A 97 -19.73 13.39 4.71
N PHE A 98 -18.86 14.17 5.33
CA PHE A 98 -17.42 13.91 5.36
C PHE A 98 -17.11 12.49 5.86
N PHE A 99 -17.67 12.09 7.00
CA PHE A 99 -17.46 10.75 7.56
C PHE A 99 -18.11 9.64 6.74
N LYS A 100 -19.23 9.92 6.07
CA LYS A 100 -19.83 8.97 5.14
C LYS A 100 -18.91 8.70 3.94
N ASP A 101 -18.42 9.76 3.33
CA ASP A 101 -17.54 9.67 2.17
C ASP A 101 -16.21 8.99 2.55
N SER A 102 -15.62 9.35 3.69
CA SER A 102 -14.43 8.68 4.23
C SER A 102 -14.68 7.19 4.53
N SER A 103 -15.86 6.82 5.05
CA SER A 103 -16.23 5.41 5.25
C SER A 103 -16.26 4.61 3.94
N VAL A 104 -16.77 5.22 2.87
CA VAL A 104 -16.80 4.61 1.53
C VAL A 104 -15.38 4.46 0.98
N GLU A 105 -14.54 5.49 1.15
CA GLU A 105 -13.13 5.48 0.72
C GLU A 105 -12.36 4.32 1.38
N GLU A 106 -12.41 4.17 2.71
CA GLU A 106 -11.71 3.08 3.40
C GLU A 106 -12.23 1.69 2.98
N ARG A 107 -13.53 1.57 2.71
CA ARG A 107 -14.07 0.32 2.16
C ARG A 107 -13.53 0.03 0.76
N GLN A 108 -13.41 1.03 -0.10
CA GLN A 108 -12.80 0.87 -1.42
C GLN A 108 -11.33 0.47 -1.33
N HIS A 109 -10.59 1.00 -0.34
CA HIS A 109 -9.23 0.56 -0.05
C HIS A 109 -9.18 -0.93 0.32
N ALA A 110 -10.07 -1.38 1.21
CA ALA A 110 -10.18 -2.80 1.55
C ALA A 110 -10.50 -3.67 0.32
N GLU A 111 -11.44 -3.26 -0.51
CA GLU A 111 -11.82 -3.98 -1.74
C GLU A 111 -10.64 -4.05 -2.74
N LYS A 112 -9.88 -2.96 -2.90
CA LYS A 112 -8.66 -2.91 -3.73
C LYS A 112 -7.59 -3.90 -3.23
N LEU A 113 -7.37 -3.98 -1.91
CA LEU A 113 -6.47 -4.97 -1.31
C LEU A 113 -6.96 -6.40 -1.53
N MET A 114 -8.27 -6.66 -1.45
CA MET A 114 -8.86 -7.97 -1.73
C MET A 114 -8.65 -8.39 -3.19
N GLU A 115 -8.84 -7.46 -4.13
CA GLU A 115 -8.58 -7.71 -5.56
C GLU A 115 -7.11 -8.06 -5.78
N TYR A 116 -6.19 -7.30 -5.20
CA TYR A 116 -4.76 -7.57 -5.28
C TYR A 116 -4.40 -8.94 -4.68
N GLN A 117 -4.96 -9.29 -3.51
CA GLN A 117 -4.79 -10.61 -2.90
C GLN A 117 -5.14 -11.74 -3.87
N ASN A 118 -6.28 -11.61 -4.54
CA ASN A 118 -6.74 -12.61 -5.52
C ASN A 118 -5.85 -12.64 -6.78
N ILE A 119 -5.41 -11.49 -7.29
CA ILE A 119 -4.49 -11.39 -8.44
C ILE A 119 -3.18 -12.13 -8.14
N ARG A 120 -2.65 -12.01 -6.92
CA ARG A 120 -1.41 -12.68 -6.50
C ARG A 120 -1.60 -14.17 -6.20
N GLY A 121 -2.83 -14.69 -6.32
CA GLY A 121 -3.15 -16.08 -6.01
C GLY A 121 -3.16 -16.41 -4.51
N GLY A 122 -3.32 -15.38 -3.68
CA GLY A 122 -3.60 -15.51 -2.25
C GLY A 122 -5.09 -15.77 -2.00
N ARG A 123 -5.45 -15.88 -0.73
CA ARG A 123 -6.84 -16.07 -0.27
C ARG A 123 -7.26 -14.96 0.65
N VAL A 124 -8.35 -14.30 0.31
CA VAL A 124 -8.96 -13.31 1.19
C VAL A 124 -9.57 -14.01 2.40
N LYS A 125 -9.20 -13.54 3.59
CA LYS A 125 -9.71 -14.02 4.90
C LYS A 125 -10.32 -12.84 5.64
N LEU A 126 -11.63 -12.66 5.52
CA LEU A 126 -12.34 -11.62 6.26
C LEU A 126 -12.44 -11.99 7.73
N GLN A 127 -12.18 -11.01 8.59
CA GLN A 127 -12.22 -11.17 10.05
C GLN A 127 -13.42 -10.42 10.64
N SER A 128 -13.72 -10.70 11.90
CA SER A 128 -14.78 -10.01 12.65
C SER A 128 -14.38 -8.55 12.92
N LEU A 129 -15.33 -7.65 12.72
CA LEU A 129 -15.17 -6.24 13.08
C LEU A 129 -15.68 -6.00 14.51
N LEU A 130 -14.97 -5.18 15.26
CA LEU A 130 -15.43 -4.75 16.57
C LEU A 130 -16.52 -3.68 16.43
N MET A 131 -17.47 -3.69 17.35
CA MET A 131 -18.52 -2.68 17.42
C MET A 131 -17.90 -1.31 17.77
N PRO A 132 -18.09 -0.27 16.96
CA PRO A 132 -17.60 1.06 17.23
C PRO A 132 -18.44 1.75 18.34
N LEU A 133 -17.93 2.88 18.83
CA LEU A 133 -18.70 3.74 19.73
C LEU A 133 -19.92 4.31 18.98
N SER A 134 -20.99 4.62 19.73
CA SER A 134 -22.18 5.30 19.21
C SER A 134 -22.27 6.76 19.63
N GLU A 135 -21.47 7.18 20.60
CA GLU A 135 -21.43 8.53 21.13
C GLU A 135 -20.04 9.15 20.97
N TYR A 136 -19.97 10.36 20.47
CA TYR A 136 -18.73 11.08 20.18
C TYR A 136 -18.68 12.46 20.83
N ASP A 137 -19.63 12.78 21.70
CA ASP A 137 -19.61 13.99 22.49
C ASP A 137 -18.40 14.04 23.42
N HIS A 138 -17.90 15.25 23.67
CA HIS A 138 -16.78 15.47 24.57
C HIS A 138 -16.95 16.79 25.30
N ILE A 139 -16.96 16.76 26.63
CA ILE A 139 -17.29 17.92 27.49
C ILE A 139 -16.38 19.11 27.20
N GLU A 140 -15.08 18.90 27.06
CA GLU A 140 -14.12 19.99 26.87
C GLU A 140 -13.98 20.41 25.41
N LYS A 141 -13.83 19.45 24.49
CA LYS A 141 -13.52 19.69 23.07
C LYS A 141 -14.77 19.91 22.20
N GLY A 142 -15.90 19.35 22.61
CA GLY A 142 -17.06 19.18 21.75
C GLY A 142 -16.90 17.97 20.82
N ASP A 143 -17.98 17.57 20.21
CA ASP A 143 -18.10 16.38 19.36
C ASP A 143 -17.31 16.49 18.04
N ALA A 144 -17.43 17.60 17.34
CA ALA A 144 -16.77 17.84 16.06
C ALA A 144 -15.24 17.72 16.14
N LEU A 145 -14.63 18.40 17.11
CA LEU A 145 -13.19 18.33 17.32
C LEU A 145 -12.76 16.92 17.77
N ASN A 146 -13.53 16.32 18.69
CA ASN A 146 -13.23 14.98 19.18
C ASN A 146 -13.25 13.95 18.05
N ALA A 147 -14.26 13.97 17.20
CA ALA A 147 -14.38 13.07 16.05
C ALA A 147 -13.27 13.32 15.01
N MET A 148 -12.91 14.57 14.75
CA MET A 148 -11.84 14.89 13.79
C MET A 148 -10.45 14.51 14.31
N GLU A 149 -10.19 14.65 15.62
CA GLU A 149 -8.96 14.14 16.25
C GLU A 149 -8.89 12.61 16.21
N LEU A 150 -10.02 11.92 16.39
CA LEU A 150 -10.11 10.47 16.21
C LEU A 150 -9.78 10.08 14.76
N ALA A 151 -10.36 10.78 13.77
CA ALA A 151 -10.08 10.56 12.36
C ALA A 151 -8.57 10.72 12.04
N LEU A 152 -7.94 11.77 12.56
CA LEU A 152 -6.50 11.98 12.39
C LEU A 152 -5.68 10.84 13.00
N SER A 153 -6.08 10.36 14.18
CA SER A 153 -5.41 9.25 14.84
C SER A 153 -5.54 7.94 14.05
N LEU A 154 -6.73 7.66 13.52
CA LEU A 154 -6.99 6.48 12.69
C LEU A 154 -6.21 6.52 11.36
N LYS A 155 -6.16 7.68 10.68
CA LYS A 155 -5.35 7.82 9.45
C LYS A 155 -3.86 7.61 9.71
N LYS A 156 -3.33 8.14 10.82
CA LYS A 156 -1.92 7.90 11.20
C LYS A 156 -1.65 6.43 11.56
N LEU A 157 -2.58 5.80 12.25
CA LEU A 157 -2.48 4.36 12.56
C LEU A 157 -2.49 3.54 11.27
N ASN A 158 -3.42 3.82 10.35
CA ASN A 158 -3.51 3.14 9.06
C ASN A 158 -2.23 3.31 8.25
N ASN A 159 -1.72 4.54 8.16
CA ASN A 159 -0.45 4.81 7.49
C ASN A 159 0.72 4.00 8.11
N GLY A 160 0.78 3.90 9.45
CA GLY A 160 1.76 3.05 10.13
C GLY A 160 1.65 1.59 9.70
N LYS A 161 0.43 1.03 9.65
CA LYS A 161 0.17 -0.34 9.21
C LYS A 161 0.56 -0.59 7.75
N LEU A 162 0.29 0.37 6.86
CA LEU A 162 0.72 0.30 5.45
C LEU A 162 2.25 0.34 5.31
N LEU A 163 2.94 1.14 6.12
CA LEU A 163 4.40 1.17 6.17
C LEU A 163 4.98 -0.15 6.70
N ASP A 164 4.37 -0.75 7.72
CA ASP A 164 4.76 -2.07 8.23
C ASP A 164 4.59 -3.15 7.15
N LEU A 165 3.48 -3.13 6.41
CA LEU A 165 3.22 -4.04 5.28
C LEU A 165 4.24 -3.83 4.15
N HIS A 166 4.55 -2.58 3.81
CA HIS A 166 5.57 -2.23 2.83
C HIS A 166 6.96 -2.75 3.24
N GLN A 167 7.35 -2.56 4.50
CA GLN A 167 8.60 -3.09 5.03
C GLN A 167 8.66 -4.61 4.92
N LEU A 168 7.59 -5.31 5.31
CA LEU A 168 7.49 -6.76 5.21
C LEU A 168 7.62 -7.25 3.77
N ALA A 169 7.01 -6.55 2.81
CA ALA A 169 7.14 -6.85 1.39
C ALA A 169 8.59 -6.74 0.92
N ASN A 170 9.31 -5.70 1.33
CA ASN A 170 10.74 -5.52 1.04
C ASN A 170 11.60 -6.64 1.66
N GLU A 171 11.37 -7.01 2.90
CA GLU A 171 12.09 -8.09 3.60
C GLU A 171 11.91 -9.45 2.90
N ASN A 172 10.76 -9.65 2.26
CA ASN A 172 10.46 -10.84 1.47
C ASN A 172 10.83 -10.71 -0.01
N ASN A 173 11.48 -9.62 -0.43
CA ASN A 173 11.84 -9.31 -1.82
C ASN A 173 10.63 -9.33 -2.78
N ASP A 174 9.44 -8.95 -2.29
CA ASP A 174 8.24 -8.86 -3.09
C ASP A 174 8.09 -7.45 -3.71
N ALA A 175 8.82 -7.22 -4.80
CA ALA A 175 8.83 -5.95 -5.51
C ALA A 175 7.43 -5.52 -6.00
N GLN A 176 6.56 -6.48 -6.33
CA GLN A 176 5.19 -6.19 -6.78
C GLN A 176 4.31 -5.68 -5.66
N LEU A 177 4.38 -6.26 -4.46
CA LEU A 177 3.64 -5.79 -3.31
C LEU A 177 4.17 -4.43 -2.83
N THR A 178 5.49 -4.24 -2.83
CA THR A 178 6.12 -2.95 -2.49
C THR A 178 5.61 -1.82 -3.39
N ASP A 179 5.67 -2.00 -4.71
CA ASP A 179 5.20 -1.02 -5.70
C ASP A 179 3.70 -0.75 -5.56
N PHE A 180 2.90 -1.79 -5.34
CA PHE A 180 1.45 -1.67 -5.15
C PHE A 180 1.10 -0.81 -3.93
N ILE A 181 1.76 -1.03 -2.77
CA ILE A 181 1.50 -0.23 -1.57
C ILE A 181 1.96 1.22 -1.76
N GLU A 182 3.11 1.45 -2.39
CA GLU A 182 3.61 2.80 -2.66
C GLU A 182 2.69 3.58 -3.58
N SER A 183 2.29 2.97 -4.71
CA SER A 183 1.53 3.65 -5.77
C SER A 183 0.06 3.86 -5.40
N GLU A 184 -0.55 2.91 -4.70
CA GLU A 184 -2.00 2.90 -4.49
C GLU A 184 -2.45 3.46 -3.13
N PHE A 185 -1.50 3.63 -2.18
CA PHE A 185 -1.87 4.02 -0.81
C PHE A 185 -0.99 5.11 -0.20
N LEU A 186 0.34 4.99 -0.22
CA LEU A 186 1.20 5.83 0.64
C LEU A 186 1.13 7.32 0.30
N ALA A 187 1.02 7.69 -0.98
CA ALA A 187 0.89 9.08 -1.38
C ALA A 187 -0.41 9.70 -0.85
N ASP A 188 -1.53 9.00 -1.03
CA ASP A 188 -2.85 9.43 -0.60
C ASP A 188 -2.94 9.54 0.93
N GLN A 189 -2.26 8.66 1.68
CA GLN A 189 -2.20 8.73 3.13
C GLN A 189 -1.54 10.03 3.63
N VAL A 190 -0.44 10.45 3.00
CA VAL A 190 0.25 11.69 3.39
C VAL A 190 -0.64 12.91 3.17
N GLU A 191 -1.33 12.97 2.02
CA GLU A 191 -2.25 14.07 1.69
C GLU A 191 -3.46 14.09 2.65
N SER A 192 -4.07 12.94 2.91
CA SER A 192 -5.21 12.80 3.82
C SER A 192 -4.85 13.19 5.26
N ILE A 193 -3.69 12.76 5.76
CA ILE A 193 -3.20 13.15 7.09
C ILE A 193 -3.02 14.67 7.16
N LYS A 194 -2.45 15.30 6.13
CA LYS A 194 -2.28 16.76 6.07
C LYS A 194 -3.64 17.48 6.10
N LYS A 195 -4.58 17.06 5.26
CA LYS A 195 -5.93 17.62 5.18
C LYS A 195 -6.65 17.53 6.52
N ILE A 196 -6.71 16.35 7.14
CA ILE A 196 -7.38 16.16 8.44
C ILE A 196 -6.67 16.94 9.54
N SER A 197 -5.34 17.05 9.52
CA SER A 197 -4.59 17.88 10.48
C SER A 197 -4.98 19.36 10.39
N GLU A 198 -5.22 19.88 9.20
CA GLU A 198 -5.71 21.24 8.98
C GLU A 198 -7.11 21.43 9.52
N TYR A 199 -8.00 20.46 9.34
CA TYR A 199 -9.35 20.48 9.91
C TYR A 199 -9.34 20.47 11.45
N VAL A 200 -8.48 19.65 12.05
CA VAL A 200 -8.26 19.67 13.51
C VAL A 200 -7.77 21.05 13.97
N ALA A 201 -6.80 21.64 13.26
CA ALA A 201 -6.29 22.97 13.60
C ALA A 201 -7.34 24.07 13.48
N GLN A 202 -8.21 23.99 12.46
CA GLN A 202 -9.34 24.91 12.28
C GLN A 202 -10.37 24.75 13.41
N LEU A 203 -10.78 23.53 13.72
CA LEU A 203 -11.75 23.26 14.80
C LEU A 203 -11.23 23.69 16.17
N ARG A 204 -9.95 23.50 16.47
CA ARG A 204 -9.31 24.01 17.68
C ARG A 204 -9.36 25.56 17.77
N ARG A 205 -9.23 26.22 16.64
CA ARG A 205 -9.22 27.69 16.54
C ARG A 205 -10.60 28.30 16.65
N VAL A 206 -11.61 27.68 16.04
CA VAL A 206 -12.99 28.21 16.05
C VAL A 206 -13.75 27.87 17.34
N GLY A 207 -13.27 26.90 18.11
CA GLY A 207 -13.91 26.46 19.35
C GLY A 207 -15.27 25.80 19.13
N LYS A 208 -16.20 25.97 20.08
CA LYS A 208 -17.53 25.37 20.07
C LYS A 208 -18.60 26.35 19.52
N GLY A 209 -19.77 25.83 19.22
CA GLY A 209 -20.93 26.61 18.84
C GLY A 209 -20.90 27.10 17.38
N HIS A 210 -21.08 28.40 17.15
CA HIS A 210 -21.20 28.94 15.79
C HIS A 210 -20.00 28.64 14.88
N GLY A 211 -18.79 28.58 15.44
CA GLY A 211 -17.59 28.21 14.69
C GLY A 211 -17.65 26.80 14.12
N VAL A 212 -18.19 25.84 14.88
CA VAL A 212 -18.41 24.48 14.43
C VAL A 212 -19.43 24.41 13.32
N TRP A 213 -20.57 25.16 13.49
CA TRP A 213 -21.58 25.24 12.43
C TRP A 213 -20.98 25.81 11.13
N HIS A 214 -20.16 26.87 11.22
CA HIS A 214 -19.51 27.45 10.04
C HIS A 214 -18.57 26.47 9.36
N PHE A 215 -17.78 25.74 10.14
CA PHE A 215 -16.91 24.66 9.63
C PHE A 215 -17.70 23.55 8.94
N ASP A 216 -18.82 23.12 9.53
CA ASP A 216 -19.73 22.15 8.95
C ASP A 216 -20.27 22.60 7.58
N GLN A 217 -20.67 23.88 7.47
CA GLN A 217 -21.17 24.46 6.20
C GLN A 217 -20.03 24.56 5.15
N MET A 218 -18.79 24.75 5.58
CA MET A 218 -17.62 24.71 4.69
C MET A 218 -17.45 23.30 4.11
N LEU A 219 -17.46 22.25 4.94
CA LEU A 219 -17.37 20.85 4.48
C LEU A 219 -18.48 20.50 3.49
N LEU A 220 -19.70 20.95 3.72
CA LEU A 220 -20.82 20.74 2.79
C LEU A 220 -20.56 21.36 1.41
N LYS A 221 -19.99 22.57 1.37
CA LYS A 221 -19.65 23.24 0.11
C LYS A 221 -18.51 22.55 -0.64
N GLU A 222 -17.47 22.12 0.07
CA GLU A 222 -16.37 21.35 -0.51
C GLU A 222 -16.88 20.06 -1.15
N ALA A 223 -17.76 19.34 -0.47
CA ALA A 223 -18.33 18.11 -0.96
C ALA A 223 -19.23 18.27 -2.20
N VAL A 224 -19.89 19.42 -2.35
CA VAL A 224 -20.69 19.76 -3.55
C VAL A 224 -19.79 20.16 -4.71
N ALA A 225 -18.66 20.80 -4.45
CA ALA A 225 -17.69 21.20 -5.49
C ALA A 225 -16.88 20.02 -6.06
N ALA A 226 -16.81 18.91 -5.33
CA ALA A 226 -16.09 17.68 -5.73
C ALA A 226 -16.97 16.63 -6.43
N ALA A 227 -18.30 16.82 -6.47
CA ALA A 227 -19.28 15.93 -7.09
C ALA A 227 -19.62 16.37 -8.53
#